data_c8896b3b9d43f2b04bade55b52e88466
#
_entry.id   c8896b3b9d43f2b04bade55b52e88466
#
_cell.length_a   1.000
_cell.length_b   1.000
_cell.length_c   1.000
_cell.angle_alpha   90.00
_cell.angle_beta   90.00
_cell.angle_gamma   90.00
#
_symmetry.space_group_name_H-M   'P 1'
#
loop_
_entity.id
_entity.type
_entity.pdbx_description
1 polymer ?
#
loop_
_entity_poly.entity_id
_entity_poly.type
_entity_poly.pdbx_seq_one_letter_code
_entity_poly.pdbx_strand_id
1 'polypeptide(L)'
;MRYSLSNYILSIASNDNKISQLFKNVRIGGEGDALSSITLTTTDRLWETESFATGAWVHNKNLSRAGTCEISVSQLSDAVAKFKTFVAYFYGESADDNIEGVTLTLTDANNRPIATCEDCYPTQIPTQEFGAKASEQRWQFTCGRITYA
;
A
#
# COMPACT_ATOMS: atom_id res chain seq x y z
N MET A 1 16.45 -17.07 15.40
CA MET A 1 15.81 -15.88 14.77
C MET A 1 14.30 -16.02 14.91
N ARG A 2 13.62 -14.98 15.33
CA ARG A 2 12.16 -14.99 15.48
C ARG A 2 11.54 -13.98 14.51
N TYR A 3 10.48 -14.40 13.84
CA TYR A 3 9.70 -13.55 12.93
C TYR A 3 8.29 -13.39 13.48
N SER A 4 7.79 -12.17 13.48
CA SER A 4 6.40 -11.88 13.84
C SER A 4 5.87 -10.74 12.99
N LEU A 5 4.66 -10.91 12.45
CA LEU A 5 3.98 -9.85 11.70
C LEU A 5 3.66 -8.63 12.58
N SER A 6 3.50 -8.83 13.89
CA SER A 6 3.25 -7.74 14.84
C SER A 6 4.42 -6.74 14.94
N ASN A 7 5.60 -7.08 14.42
CA ASN A 7 6.75 -6.19 14.37
C ASN A 7 6.69 -5.19 13.21
N TYR A 8 5.70 -5.28 12.33
CA TYR A 8 5.59 -4.44 11.15
C TYR A 8 4.36 -3.56 11.26
N ILE A 9 4.52 -2.28 10.98
CA ILE A 9 3.47 -1.28 11.08
C ILE A 9 3.44 -0.47 9.78
N LEU A 10 2.26 -0.34 9.19
CA LEU A 10 2.02 0.51 8.03
C LEU A 10 1.33 1.79 8.49
N SER A 11 1.90 2.92 8.13
CA SER A 11 1.34 4.24 8.40
C SER A 11 0.93 4.92 7.10
N ILE A 12 -0.12 5.72 7.14
CA ILE A 12 -0.64 6.44 5.98
C ILE A 12 -0.55 7.94 6.26
N ALA A 13 0.07 8.66 5.34
CA ALA A 13 0.19 10.11 5.41
C ALA A 13 -0.32 10.76 4.12
N SER A 14 -0.85 11.97 4.21
CA SER A 14 -1.33 12.73 3.06
C SER A 14 -1.10 14.21 3.25
N ASN A 15 -0.94 14.92 2.14
CA ASN A 15 -0.90 16.39 2.13
C ASN A 15 -2.31 17.02 2.19
N ASP A 16 -3.34 16.24 1.92
CA ASP A 16 -4.73 16.68 2.03
C ASP A 16 -5.19 16.65 3.49
N ASN A 17 -5.80 17.74 3.95
CA ASN A 17 -6.22 17.84 5.35
C ASN A 17 -7.29 16.81 5.75
N LYS A 18 -8.22 16.52 4.87
CA LYS A 18 -9.29 15.54 5.15
C LYS A 18 -8.73 14.14 5.32
N ILE A 19 -7.86 13.74 4.40
CA ILE A 19 -7.22 12.43 4.44
C ILE A 19 -6.23 12.34 5.58
N SER A 20 -5.47 13.40 5.82
CA SER A 20 -4.53 13.45 6.95
C SER A 20 -5.24 13.28 8.28
N GLN A 21 -6.40 13.91 8.48
CA GLN A 21 -7.20 13.73 9.69
C GLN A 21 -7.82 12.35 9.79
N LEU A 22 -8.27 11.78 8.65
CA LEU A 22 -8.86 10.45 8.60
C LEU A 22 -7.88 9.38 9.07
N PHE A 23 -6.62 9.48 8.63
CA PHE A 23 -5.58 8.51 8.97
C PHE A 23 -4.67 8.96 10.12
N LYS A 24 -5.02 10.02 10.82
CA LYS A 24 -4.25 10.49 11.97
C LYS A 24 -4.26 9.42 13.06
N ASN A 25 -3.07 9.04 13.52
CA ASN A 25 -2.88 8.01 14.55
C ASN A 25 -3.40 6.61 14.15
N VAL A 26 -3.70 6.40 12.89
CA VAL A 26 -4.07 5.08 12.37
C VAL A 26 -2.80 4.33 12.01
N ARG A 27 -2.61 3.17 12.62
CA ARG A 27 -1.52 2.26 12.33
C ARG A 27 -2.11 0.91 11.94
N ILE A 28 -1.68 0.43 10.79
CA ILE A 28 -2.10 -0.87 10.27
C ILE A 28 -1.02 -1.88 10.61
N GLY A 29 -1.38 -2.88 11.38
CA GLY A 29 -0.42 -3.85 11.90
C GLY A 29 -0.02 -3.53 13.33
N GLY A 30 1.01 -4.21 13.79
CA GLY A 30 1.41 -4.18 15.19
C GLY A 30 0.63 -5.17 16.04
N GLU A 31 0.88 -5.15 17.34
CA GLU A 31 0.23 -6.07 18.26
C GLU A 31 -1.26 -5.72 18.41
N GLY A 32 -2.11 -6.72 18.28
CA GLY A 32 -3.55 -6.58 18.48
C GLY A 32 -4.36 -6.17 17.26
N ASP A 33 -3.74 -5.85 16.13
CA ASP A 33 -4.47 -5.56 14.90
C ASP A 33 -4.80 -6.86 14.14
N ALA A 34 -5.90 -6.81 13.39
CA ALA A 34 -6.39 -7.93 12.59
C ALA A 34 -5.76 -7.96 11.20
N LEU A 35 -4.47 -7.67 11.10
CA LEU A 35 -3.68 -7.71 9.87
C LEU A 35 -3.21 -9.13 9.58
N SER A 36 -3.42 -9.60 8.34
CA SER A 36 -2.94 -10.91 7.88
C SER A 36 -1.66 -10.82 7.08
N SER A 37 -1.52 -9.84 6.20
CA SER A 37 -0.32 -9.68 5.40
C SER A 37 -0.20 -8.29 4.78
N ILE A 38 1.05 -7.91 4.48
CA ILE A 38 1.37 -6.73 3.68
C ILE A 38 2.30 -7.22 2.56
N THR A 39 1.92 -6.96 1.31
CA THR A 39 2.69 -7.37 0.14
C THR A 39 3.03 -6.16 -0.72
N LEU A 40 4.31 -5.98 -1.00
CA LEU A 40 4.80 -4.93 -1.89
C LEU A 40 5.33 -5.60 -3.15
N THR A 41 4.85 -5.16 -4.31
CA THR A 41 5.27 -5.70 -5.60
C THR A 41 5.68 -4.55 -6.53
N THR A 42 6.89 -4.60 -7.04
CA THR A 42 7.37 -3.67 -8.06
C THR A 42 7.02 -4.22 -9.44
N THR A 43 6.36 -3.41 -10.26
CA THR A 43 5.81 -3.84 -11.54
C THR A 43 6.88 -4.02 -12.60
N ASP A 44 7.85 -3.10 -12.65
CA ASP A 44 8.83 -3.04 -13.73
C ASP A 44 10.17 -3.65 -13.33
N ARG A 45 10.87 -4.21 -14.33
CA ARG A 45 12.22 -4.72 -14.14
C ARG A 45 13.20 -3.56 -13.98
N LEU A 46 14.24 -3.76 -13.17
CA LEU A 46 15.28 -2.75 -12.99
C LEU A 46 16.16 -2.61 -14.23
N TRP A 47 16.46 -3.71 -14.87
CA TRP A 47 17.31 -3.79 -16.05
C TRP A 47 16.72 -4.75 -17.08
N GLU A 48 16.88 -4.39 -18.35
CA GLU A 48 16.56 -5.27 -19.48
C GLU A 48 17.79 -5.40 -20.35
N THR A 49 18.04 -6.61 -20.83
CA THR A 49 19.19 -6.90 -21.67
C THR A 49 18.73 -7.21 -23.09
N GLU A 50 19.28 -6.51 -24.05
CA GLU A 50 19.13 -6.81 -25.49
C GLU A 50 20.41 -7.48 -26.01
N SER A 51 20.23 -8.55 -26.77
CA SER A 51 21.32 -9.27 -27.44
C SER A 51 21.17 -9.14 -28.94
N PHE A 52 22.29 -8.95 -29.62
CA PHE A 52 22.34 -8.79 -31.07
C PHE A 52 22.92 -10.04 -31.75
N ALA A 53 22.63 -10.22 -33.04
CA ALA A 53 23.09 -11.39 -33.79
C ALA A 53 24.63 -11.52 -33.86
N THR A 54 25.35 -10.44 -33.67
CA THR A 54 26.82 -10.41 -33.60
C THR A 54 27.41 -10.91 -32.30
N GLY A 55 26.54 -11.21 -31.28
CA GLY A 55 26.96 -11.59 -29.94
C GLY A 55 27.15 -10.41 -28.99
N ALA A 56 27.01 -9.19 -29.46
CA ALA A 56 27.02 -7.99 -28.62
C ALA A 56 25.73 -7.90 -27.82
N TRP A 57 25.76 -7.21 -26.67
CA TRP A 57 24.59 -6.98 -25.81
C TRP A 57 24.61 -5.57 -25.26
N VAL A 58 23.42 -5.10 -24.83
CA VAL A 58 23.26 -3.84 -24.14
C VAL A 58 22.30 -4.03 -22.94
N HIS A 59 22.59 -3.37 -21.83
CA HIS A 59 21.74 -3.35 -20.65
C HIS A 59 21.03 -2.00 -20.56
N ASN A 60 19.71 -2.06 -20.57
CA ASN A 60 18.87 -0.86 -20.46
C ASN A 60 18.35 -0.73 -19.02
N LYS A 61 18.64 0.41 -18.39
CA LYS A 61 18.18 0.72 -17.04
C LYS A 61 16.77 1.29 -17.10
N ASN A 62 15.87 0.72 -16.30
CA ASN A 62 14.53 1.26 -16.13
C ASN A 62 14.47 2.13 -14.88
N LEU A 63 14.01 3.37 -15.02
CA LEU A 63 13.89 4.31 -13.91
C LEU A 63 12.56 4.22 -13.18
N SER A 64 11.59 3.47 -13.73
CA SER A 64 10.30 3.27 -13.09
C SER A 64 10.45 2.46 -11.81
N ARG A 65 9.77 2.92 -10.78
CA ARG A 65 9.67 2.23 -9.47
C ARG A 65 8.22 2.03 -9.07
N ALA A 66 7.31 2.11 -10.04
CA ALA A 66 5.89 1.88 -9.83
C ALA A 66 5.62 0.45 -9.35
N GLY A 67 4.58 0.30 -8.57
CA GLY A 67 4.22 -1.00 -8.06
C GLY A 67 2.89 -0.98 -7.33
N THR A 68 2.63 -2.04 -6.60
CA THR A 68 1.40 -2.20 -5.81
C THR A 68 1.72 -2.55 -4.37
N CYS A 69 0.88 -2.05 -3.46
CA CYS A 69 0.88 -2.45 -2.06
C CYS A 69 -0.45 -3.12 -1.78
N GLU A 70 -0.40 -4.38 -1.35
CA GLU A 70 -1.60 -5.13 -0.98
C GLU A 70 -1.61 -5.36 0.52
N ILE A 71 -2.73 -5.00 1.15
CA ILE A 71 -2.94 -5.15 2.58
C ILE A 71 -4.11 -6.09 2.79
N SER A 72 -3.86 -7.19 3.46
CA SER A 72 -4.87 -8.20 3.78
C SER A 72 -5.25 -8.08 5.25
N VAL A 73 -6.46 -7.63 5.53
CA VAL A 73 -6.97 -7.40 6.88
C VAL A 73 -8.33 -8.04 7.07
N SER A 74 -8.66 -8.39 8.32
CA SER A 74 -10.01 -8.82 8.65
C SER A 74 -11.00 -7.66 8.47
N GLN A 75 -12.23 -7.98 8.05
CA GLN A 75 -13.31 -6.99 7.99
C GLN A 75 -13.59 -6.32 9.35
N LEU A 76 -13.10 -6.89 10.44
CA LEU A 76 -13.22 -6.32 11.78
C LEU A 76 -12.14 -5.27 12.10
N SER A 77 -11.14 -5.10 11.25
CA SER A 77 -10.11 -4.08 11.44
C SER A 77 -10.69 -2.67 11.28
N ASP A 78 -10.28 -1.76 12.15
CA ASP A 78 -10.67 -0.35 12.07
C ASP A 78 -10.18 0.31 10.77
N ALA A 79 -9.10 -0.21 10.19
CA ALA A 79 -8.55 0.30 8.93
C ALA A 79 -9.53 0.17 7.75
N VAL A 80 -10.39 -0.86 7.76
CA VAL A 80 -11.37 -1.09 6.69
C VAL A 80 -12.34 0.08 6.55
N ALA A 81 -12.87 0.58 7.67
CA ALA A 81 -13.78 1.73 7.67
C ALA A 81 -13.07 2.98 7.13
N LYS A 82 -11.80 3.17 7.49
CA LYS A 82 -10.98 4.29 7.01
C LYS A 82 -10.71 4.20 5.51
N PHE A 83 -10.43 3.03 4.99
CA PHE A 83 -10.24 2.82 3.55
C PHE A 83 -11.52 3.10 2.75
N LYS A 84 -12.68 2.67 3.25
CA LYS A 84 -13.97 2.95 2.62
C LYS A 84 -14.27 4.44 2.58
N THR A 85 -14.00 5.16 3.65
CA THR A 85 -14.16 6.61 3.71
C THR A 85 -13.19 7.30 2.74
N PHE A 86 -11.96 6.82 2.65
CA PHE A 86 -10.97 7.34 1.71
C PHE A 86 -11.46 7.21 0.25
N VAL A 87 -11.98 6.04 -0.12
CA VAL A 87 -12.56 5.84 -1.47
C VAL A 87 -13.73 6.76 -1.72
N ALA A 88 -14.60 7.00 -0.72
CA ALA A 88 -15.76 7.87 -0.86
C ALA A 88 -15.37 9.33 -1.16
N TYR A 89 -14.19 9.78 -0.76
CA TYR A 89 -13.70 11.12 -1.11
C TYR A 89 -13.48 11.32 -2.62
N PHE A 90 -13.29 10.24 -3.36
CA PHE A 90 -13.14 10.31 -4.82
C PHE A 90 -14.48 10.14 -5.57
N TYR A 91 -15.45 9.45 -4.98
CA TYR A 91 -16.68 9.03 -5.67
C TYR A 91 -17.97 9.51 -5.01
N GLY A 92 -17.93 10.15 -3.85
CA GLY A 92 -19.11 10.65 -3.15
C GLY A 92 -19.62 11.98 -3.72
N GLU A 93 -20.73 12.50 -3.16
CA GLU A 93 -21.29 13.80 -3.52
C GLU A 93 -20.32 14.96 -3.27
N SER A 94 -19.40 14.77 -2.31
CA SER A 94 -18.35 15.72 -2.00
C SER A 94 -17.01 15.33 -2.62
N ALA A 95 -17.05 14.57 -3.73
CA ALA A 95 -15.84 14.12 -4.40
C ALA A 95 -14.96 15.29 -4.84
N ASP A 96 -13.67 15.15 -4.64
CA ASP A 96 -12.67 16.14 -5.03
C ASP A 96 -11.62 15.46 -5.91
N ASP A 97 -11.60 15.83 -7.19
CA ASP A 97 -10.65 15.29 -8.17
C ASP A 97 -9.21 15.82 -7.97
N ASN A 98 -9.04 16.80 -7.08
CA ASN A 98 -7.73 17.37 -6.78
C ASN A 98 -7.03 16.71 -5.58
N ILE A 99 -7.61 15.67 -5.02
CA ILE A 99 -6.98 14.94 -3.91
C ILE A 99 -5.76 14.17 -4.44
N GLU A 100 -4.61 14.50 -3.88
CA GLU A 100 -3.37 13.81 -4.19
C GLU A 100 -3.33 12.43 -3.53
N GLY A 101 -2.51 11.54 -4.09
CA GLY A 101 -2.28 10.21 -3.53
C GLY A 101 -1.65 10.25 -2.15
N VAL A 102 -1.84 9.19 -1.40
CA VAL A 102 -1.29 9.05 -0.05
C VAL A 102 0.11 8.43 -0.08
N THR A 103 0.85 8.64 0.98
CA THR A 103 2.14 8.00 1.20
C THR A 103 1.97 6.88 2.23
N LEU A 104 2.34 5.67 1.85
CA LEU A 104 2.34 4.51 2.74
C LEU A 104 3.77 4.27 3.20
N THR A 105 3.98 4.20 4.51
CA THR A 105 5.29 3.93 5.09
C THR A 105 5.22 2.66 5.93
N LEU A 106 6.06 1.68 5.57
CA LEU A 106 6.20 0.44 6.33
C LEU A 106 7.43 0.57 7.23
N THR A 107 7.22 0.38 8.52
CA THR A 107 8.28 0.45 9.53
C THR A 107 8.32 -0.81 10.37
N ASP A 108 9.45 -1.06 11.02
CA ASP A 108 9.57 -2.12 12.00
C ASP A 108 9.18 -1.63 13.42
N ALA A 109 9.28 -2.52 14.40
CA ALA A 109 8.93 -2.20 15.79
C ALA A 109 9.81 -1.10 16.41
N ASN A 110 10.99 -0.83 15.85
CA ASN A 110 11.91 0.20 16.31
C ASN A 110 11.78 1.50 15.51
N ASN A 111 10.68 1.66 14.75
CA ASN A 111 10.42 2.80 13.86
C ASN A 111 11.46 2.98 12.74
N ARG A 112 12.17 1.92 12.38
CA ARG A 112 13.09 1.94 11.23
C ARG A 112 12.28 1.78 9.95
N PRO A 113 12.45 2.68 8.97
CA PRO A 113 11.73 2.54 7.70
C PRO A 113 12.23 1.31 6.94
N ILE A 114 11.28 0.53 6.42
CA ILE A 114 11.56 -0.62 5.55
C ILE A 114 11.27 -0.26 4.10
N ALA A 115 10.14 0.39 3.85
CA ALA A 115 9.74 0.79 2.53
C ALA A 115 8.83 2.02 2.61
N THR A 116 8.87 2.83 1.56
CA THR A 116 7.98 3.99 1.39
C THR A 116 7.34 3.91 0.02
N CYS A 117 6.00 3.96 -0.01
CA CYS A 117 5.22 3.98 -1.24
C CYS A 117 4.63 5.37 -1.41
N GLU A 118 5.01 6.05 -2.49
CA GLU A 118 4.58 7.42 -2.77
C GLU A 118 3.47 7.44 -3.80
N ASP A 119 2.57 8.43 -3.69
CA ASP A 119 1.47 8.68 -4.62
C ASP A 119 0.60 7.45 -4.82
N CYS A 120 -0.01 6.98 -3.74
CA CYS A 120 -0.80 5.75 -3.72
C CYS A 120 -2.28 6.04 -3.75
N TYR A 121 -3.00 5.27 -4.58
CA TYR A 121 -4.46 5.31 -4.68
C TYR A 121 -5.03 3.89 -4.52
N PRO A 122 -6.20 3.74 -3.88
CA PRO A 122 -6.85 2.43 -3.84
C PRO A 122 -7.28 2.02 -5.25
N THR A 123 -6.95 0.79 -5.64
CA THR A 123 -7.22 0.29 -6.99
C THR A 123 -8.69 -0.04 -7.18
N GLN A 124 -9.28 -0.71 -6.20
CA GLN A 124 -10.70 -1.08 -6.22
C GLN A 124 -11.16 -1.43 -4.82
N ILE A 125 -12.47 -1.42 -4.62
CA ILE A 125 -13.07 -1.89 -3.37
C ILE A 125 -13.06 -3.42 -3.39
N PRO A 126 -12.48 -4.08 -2.37
CA PRO A 126 -12.47 -5.53 -2.33
C PRO A 126 -13.87 -6.12 -2.17
N THR A 127 -14.03 -7.36 -2.57
CA THR A 127 -15.27 -8.11 -2.39
C THR A 127 -15.66 -8.13 -0.92
N GLN A 128 -16.92 -7.78 -0.65
CA GLN A 128 -17.49 -7.80 0.70
C GLN A 128 -18.26 -9.09 0.92
N GLU A 129 -17.95 -9.79 1.98
CA GLU A 129 -18.61 -11.04 2.35
C GLU A 129 -19.08 -10.97 3.80
N PHE A 130 -20.36 -11.25 4.02
CA PHE A 130 -20.98 -11.25 5.35
C PHE A 130 -21.54 -12.65 5.63
N GLY A 131 -20.74 -13.46 6.25
CA GLY A 131 -21.09 -14.83 6.60
C GLY A 131 -21.10 -15.05 8.11
N ALA A 132 -21.14 -16.32 8.52
CA ALA A 132 -21.12 -16.71 9.93
C ALA A 132 -19.79 -16.37 10.61
N LYS A 133 -18.72 -16.23 9.85
CA LYS A 133 -17.39 -15.84 10.33
C LYS A 133 -16.94 -14.56 9.63
N ALA A 134 -16.12 -13.78 10.33
CA ALA A 134 -15.50 -12.61 9.73
C ALA A 134 -14.63 -13.02 8.53
N SER A 135 -14.78 -12.33 7.41
CA SER A 135 -13.97 -12.56 6.21
C SER A 135 -12.79 -11.61 6.16
N GLU A 136 -11.81 -11.99 5.33
CA GLU A 136 -10.63 -11.20 5.07
C GLU A 136 -10.88 -10.32 3.85
N GLN A 137 -10.36 -9.09 3.89
CA GLN A 137 -10.41 -8.14 2.78
C GLN A 137 -9.00 -7.82 2.31
N ARG A 138 -8.80 -7.81 1.00
CA ARG A 138 -7.54 -7.47 0.38
C ARG A 138 -7.64 -6.09 -0.28
N TRP A 139 -7.09 -5.11 0.39
CA TRP A 139 -7.03 -3.75 -0.12
C TRP A 139 -5.76 -3.56 -0.92
N GLN A 140 -5.90 -3.22 -2.18
CA GLN A 140 -4.78 -3.01 -3.09
C GLN A 140 -4.66 -1.54 -3.45
N PHE A 141 -3.44 -1.02 -3.30
CA PHE A 141 -3.10 0.34 -3.67
C PHE A 141 -2.12 0.31 -4.84
N THR A 142 -2.39 1.14 -5.84
CA THR A 142 -1.42 1.38 -6.90
C THR A 142 -0.49 2.51 -6.47
N CYS A 143 0.81 2.31 -6.60
CA CYS A 143 1.82 3.24 -6.11
C CYS A 143 2.65 3.77 -7.28
N GLY A 144 2.88 5.09 -7.30
CA GLY A 144 3.72 5.71 -8.31
C GLY A 144 5.19 5.38 -8.13
N ARG A 145 5.63 5.20 -6.87
CA ARG A 145 7.01 4.88 -6.56
C ARG A 145 7.10 4.09 -5.25
N ILE A 146 7.84 3.00 -5.28
CA ILE A 146 8.17 2.22 -4.08
C ILE A 146 9.69 2.33 -3.87
N THR A 147 10.07 2.82 -2.70
CA THR A 147 11.47 2.94 -2.29
C THR A 147 11.73 2.03 -1.10
N TYR A 148 12.72 1.17 -1.20
CA TYR A 148 13.16 0.32 -0.10
C TYR A 148 14.31 1.01 0.63
N ALA A 149 14.16 1.12 1.94
CA ALA A 149 15.19 1.76 2.79
C ALA A 149 16.29 0.80 3.20
#